data_226a277597445337bcfbefab063a035c
#
_entry.id   226a277597445337bcfbefab063a035c
#
_cell.length_a   1.000
_cell.length_b   1.000
_cell.length_c   1.000
_cell.angle_alpha   90.00
_cell.angle_beta   90.00
_cell.angle_gamma   90.00
#
_symmetry.space_group_name_H-M   'P 1'
#
loop_
_entity.id
_entity.type
_entity.pdbx_description
1 polymer ?
#
loop_
_entity_poly.entity_id
_entity_poly.type
_entity_poly.pdbx_seq_one_letter_code
_entity_poly.pdbx_strand_id
1 'polypeptide(L)'
;MRAADGHGAAGVPDDEAGGPRRAGSVGAIAAAALRDLRAIDGAVYAAVATTPTPTLDTVLRRLSRAADHSKLSLGIAAGLAVFPGRPRQAACAGLGAVAVASASANLLAKRLVRRRRPDREAARVTVARQVPMPASASFPSGHTASAVAFAIGAGTVLPGALLPLWSLASAVAYSRVHTGVHYPGDVTAGAALGVASTVTARRLRRGLPWGGPG
;
A
#
# COMPACT_ATOMS: atom_id res chain seq x y z
N MET A 1 -77.80 -28.16 -36.70
CA MET A 1 -77.24 -29.17 -37.67
C MET A 1 -75.84 -28.70 -38.04
N ARG A 2 -74.83 -29.51 -37.73
CA ARG A 2 -73.40 -29.53 -38.21
C ARG A 2 -72.61 -28.23 -38.07
N ALA A 3 -71.62 -28.16 -37.22
CA ALA A 3 -70.29 -28.81 -37.24
C ALA A 3 -69.38 -28.24 -38.35
N ALA A 4 -68.25 -27.65 -37.93
CA ALA A 4 -66.93 -27.98 -38.47
C ALA A 4 -65.81 -27.16 -37.84
N ASP A 5 -64.92 -27.87 -37.36
CA ASP A 5 -63.59 -27.63 -36.83
C ASP A 5 -62.74 -26.68 -37.68
N GLY A 6 -61.89 -25.90 -36.98
CA GLY A 6 -60.78 -25.13 -37.53
C GLY A 6 -59.64 -25.05 -36.53
N HIS A 7 -58.74 -26.02 -36.56
CA HIS A 7 -57.49 -26.01 -35.86
C HIS A 7 -56.62 -24.85 -36.36
N GLY A 8 -56.28 -23.92 -35.43
CA GLY A 8 -55.26 -22.92 -35.64
C GLY A 8 -54.05 -23.27 -34.78
N ALA A 9 -52.96 -23.62 -35.42
CA ALA A 9 -51.69 -23.96 -34.80
C ALA A 9 -51.14 -22.80 -33.96
N ALA A 10 -50.85 -23.08 -32.71
CA ALA A 10 -50.10 -22.19 -31.83
C ALA A 10 -48.62 -22.12 -32.29
N GLY A 11 -48.24 -20.95 -32.78
CA GLY A 11 -46.82 -20.62 -33.00
C GLY A 11 -46.13 -20.47 -31.68
N VAL A 12 -45.12 -21.28 -31.46
CA VAL A 12 -44.15 -21.17 -30.38
C VAL A 12 -43.27 -19.94 -30.67
N PRO A 13 -43.14 -18.98 -29.78
CA PRO A 13 -42.14 -17.93 -29.97
C PRO A 13 -40.76 -18.50 -29.64
N ASP A 14 -39.92 -18.51 -30.65
CA ASP A 14 -38.49 -18.79 -30.51
C ASP A 14 -37.84 -17.77 -29.56
N ASP A 15 -37.44 -18.26 -28.40
CA ASP A 15 -36.76 -17.46 -27.37
C ASP A 15 -35.26 -17.42 -27.70
N GLU A 16 -34.91 -16.67 -28.73
CA GLU A 16 -33.56 -16.32 -29.09
C GLU A 16 -33.16 -15.05 -28.35
N ALA A 17 -32.60 -15.16 -27.13
CA ALA A 17 -31.91 -14.08 -26.49
C ALA A 17 -30.69 -14.54 -25.69
N GLY A 18 -29.69 -15.06 -26.41
CA GLY A 18 -28.32 -15.19 -25.98
C GLY A 18 -27.58 -13.85 -26.09
N GLY A 19 -27.90 -12.86 -25.24
CA GLY A 19 -27.15 -11.60 -25.16
C GLY A 19 -25.99 -11.66 -24.16
N PRO A 20 -25.01 -10.76 -24.21
CA PRO A 20 -23.72 -10.85 -23.51
C PRO A 20 -23.84 -10.58 -22.01
N ARG A 21 -24.24 -11.57 -21.23
CA ARG A 21 -24.38 -11.46 -19.75
C ARG A 21 -23.07 -11.59 -18.99
N ARG A 22 -21.94 -11.91 -19.61
CA ARG A 22 -20.69 -12.21 -18.90
C ARG A 22 -19.87 -10.97 -18.53
N ALA A 23 -19.84 -9.92 -19.32
CA ALA A 23 -19.06 -8.73 -19.03
C ALA A 23 -19.65 -7.90 -17.86
N GLY A 24 -20.98 -7.82 -17.76
CA GLY A 24 -21.65 -7.13 -16.65
C GLY A 24 -21.47 -7.82 -15.29
N SER A 25 -21.33 -9.16 -15.28
CA SER A 25 -21.16 -9.92 -14.04
C SER A 25 -19.76 -9.73 -13.40
N VAL A 26 -18.70 -9.71 -14.20
CA VAL A 26 -17.31 -9.51 -13.70
C VAL A 26 -17.15 -8.09 -13.13
N GLY A 27 -17.66 -7.08 -13.82
CA GLY A 27 -17.64 -5.70 -13.32
C GLY A 27 -18.43 -5.53 -12.03
N ALA A 28 -19.62 -6.17 -11.92
CA ALA A 28 -20.42 -6.12 -10.72
C ALA A 28 -19.75 -6.84 -9.53
N ILE A 29 -19.12 -7.99 -9.77
CA ILE A 29 -18.36 -8.72 -8.75
C ILE A 29 -17.17 -7.88 -8.27
N ALA A 30 -16.40 -7.30 -9.20
CA ALA A 30 -15.27 -6.45 -8.85
C ALA A 30 -15.72 -5.22 -8.04
N ALA A 31 -16.82 -4.58 -8.42
CA ALA A 31 -17.37 -3.44 -7.69
C ALA A 31 -17.87 -3.84 -6.28
N ALA A 32 -18.49 -5.01 -6.13
CA ALA A 32 -18.88 -5.55 -4.84
C ALA A 32 -17.67 -5.81 -3.96
N ALA A 33 -16.67 -6.53 -4.48
CA ALA A 33 -15.42 -6.80 -3.74
C ALA A 33 -14.71 -5.53 -3.30
N LEU A 34 -14.67 -4.49 -4.14
CA LEU A 34 -14.10 -3.19 -3.77
C LEU A 34 -14.90 -2.48 -2.66
N ARG A 35 -16.23 -2.61 -2.65
CA ARG A 35 -17.07 -2.06 -1.56
C ARG A 35 -16.76 -2.80 -0.25
N ASP A 36 -16.70 -4.13 -0.29
CA ASP A 36 -16.44 -4.95 0.90
C ASP A 36 -15.06 -4.68 1.48
N LEU A 37 -14.03 -4.59 0.62
CA LEU A 37 -12.68 -4.21 1.03
C LEU A 37 -12.63 -2.82 1.67
N ARG A 38 -13.40 -1.85 1.15
CA ARG A 38 -13.48 -0.51 1.74
C ARG A 38 -14.21 -0.52 3.09
N ALA A 39 -15.23 -1.35 3.23
CA ALA A 39 -15.96 -1.51 4.50
C ALA A 39 -15.06 -2.12 5.58
N ILE A 40 -14.33 -3.20 5.25
CA ILE A 40 -13.34 -3.82 6.14
C ILE A 40 -12.25 -2.80 6.53
N ASP A 41 -11.73 -2.08 5.57
CA ASP A 41 -10.69 -1.07 5.75
C ASP A 41 -11.15 0.04 6.72
N GLY A 42 -12.39 0.50 6.55
CA GLY A 42 -13.01 1.47 7.46
C GLY A 42 -13.26 0.90 8.87
N ALA A 43 -13.70 -0.34 8.98
CA ALA A 43 -13.96 -1.00 10.26
C ALA A 43 -12.67 -1.21 11.07
N VAL A 44 -11.61 -1.71 10.42
CA VAL A 44 -10.28 -1.88 11.07
C VAL A 44 -9.71 -0.53 11.49
N TYR A 45 -9.83 0.49 10.62
CA TYR A 45 -9.40 1.85 10.98
C TYR A 45 -10.13 2.38 12.21
N ALA A 46 -11.46 2.25 12.25
CA ALA A 46 -12.28 2.69 13.38
C ALA A 46 -11.92 1.94 14.67
N ALA A 47 -11.69 0.64 14.60
CA ALA A 47 -11.26 -0.16 15.74
C ALA A 47 -9.93 0.32 16.31
N VAL A 48 -8.93 0.62 15.45
CA VAL A 48 -7.64 1.17 15.87
C VAL A 48 -7.82 2.58 16.46
N ALA A 49 -8.68 3.41 15.85
CA ALA A 49 -8.92 4.79 16.28
C ALA A 49 -9.53 4.87 17.68
N THR A 50 -10.45 3.96 17.99
CA THR A 50 -11.21 3.94 19.27
C THR A 50 -10.52 3.16 20.38
N THR A 51 -9.53 2.32 20.09
CA THR A 51 -8.79 1.55 21.11
C THR A 51 -7.84 2.47 21.88
N PRO A 52 -7.99 2.65 23.21
CA PRO A 52 -7.10 3.50 24.01
C PRO A 52 -5.71 2.86 24.14
N THR A 53 -4.66 3.61 23.78
CA THR A 53 -3.27 3.16 23.89
C THR A 53 -2.35 4.30 24.31
N PRO A 54 -2.56 4.95 25.48
CA PRO A 54 -1.87 6.18 25.86
C PRO A 54 -0.34 6.06 25.90
N THR A 55 0.19 4.90 26.24
CA THR A 55 1.63 4.63 26.23
C THR A 55 2.22 4.58 24.82
N LEU A 56 1.48 4.05 23.86
CA LEU A 56 1.91 3.94 22.46
C LEU A 56 1.68 5.24 21.67
N ASP A 57 0.73 6.06 22.07
CA ASP A 57 0.33 7.26 21.34
C ASP A 57 1.51 8.20 21.09
N THR A 58 2.31 8.47 22.13
CA THR A 58 3.49 9.34 22.02
C THR A 58 4.59 8.69 21.19
N VAL A 59 4.86 7.39 21.40
CA VAL A 59 5.93 6.67 20.69
C VAL A 59 5.62 6.57 19.21
N LEU A 60 4.41 6.12 18.85
CA LEU A 60 4.02 5.96 17.46
C LEU A 60 3.88 7.29 16.72
N ARG A 61 3.44 8.36 17.42
CA ARG A 61 3.44 9.71 16.86
C ARG A 61 4.85 10.19 16.54
N ARG A 62 5.81 9.99 17.45
CA ARG A 62 7.23 10.33 17.22
C ARG A 62 7.82 9.53 16.08
N LEU A 63 7.57 8.22 16.04
CA LEU A 63 8.00 7.35 14.97
C LEU A 63 7.44 7.78 13.62
N SER A 64 6.14 8.09 13.57
CA SER A 64 5.46 8.57 12.37
C SER A 64 6.10 9.84 11.82
N ARG A 65 6.47 10.80 12.69
CA ARG A 65 7.19 12.02 12.31
C ARG A 65 8.64 11.76 11.89
N ALA A 66 9.33 10.86 12.59
CA ALA A 66 10.70 10.49 12.23
C ALA A 66 10.79 9.82 10.85
N ALA A 67 9.72 9.14 10.43
CA ALA A 67 9.62 8.53 9.11
C ALA A 67 9.27 9.52 7.98
N ASP A 68 8.92 10.78 8.30
CA ASP A 68 8.58 11.79 7.30
C ASP A 68 9.76 12.04 6.35
N HIS A 69 9.45 12.14 5.04
CA HIS A 69 10.45 12.36 3.98
C HIS A 69 11.57 11.30 3.96
N SER A 70 11.27 10.08 4.36
CA SER A 70 12.23 8.97 4.47
C SER A 70 13.42 9.24 5.40
N LYS A 71 13.32 10.23 6.31
CA LYS A 71 14.42 10.64 7.21
C LYS A 71 15.00 9.48 8.02
N LEU A 72 14.13 8.57 8.46
CA LEU A 72 14.55 7.38 9.22
C LEU A 72 15.43 6.46 8.36
N SER A 73 15.01 6.19 7.13
CA SER A 73 15.79 5.38 6.17
C SER A 73 17.11 6.08 5.80
N LEU A 74 17.09 7.40 5.62
CA LEU A 74 18.28 8.20 5.33
C LEU A 74 19.26 8.19 6.51
N GLY A 75 18.79 8.33 7.75
CA GLY A 75 19.62 8.30 8.95
C GLY A 75 20.29 6.93 9.15
N ILE A 76 19.52 5.84 8.96
CA ILE A 76 20.08 4.48 9.04
C ILE A 76 21.11 4.25 7.93
N ALA A 77 20.80 4.69 6.71
CA ALA A 77 21.74 4.57 5.59
C ALA A 77 23.02 5.35 5.83
N ALA A 78 22.93 6.57 6.39
CA ALA A 78 24.10 7.35 6.76
C ALA A 78 24.96 6.61 7.81
N GLY A 79 24.35 6.04 8.84
CA GLY A 79 25.06 5.23 9.83
C GLY A 79 25.74 3.99 9.22
N LEU A 80 25.07 3.27 8.33
CA LEU A 80 25.65 2.13 7.63
C LEU A 80 26.78 2.54 6.67
N ALA A 81 26.69 3.72 6.06
CA ALA A 81 27.67 4.20 5.09
C ALA A 81 29.03 4.56 5.72
N VAL A 82 29.08 4.79 7.03
CA VAL A 82 30.33 5.04 7.78
C VAL A 82 31.26 3.81 7.71
N PHE A 83 30.68 2.61 7.67
CA PHE A 83 31.43 1.37 7.63
C PHE A 83 31.64 0.90 6.18
N PRO A 84 32.91 0.66 5.76
CA PRO A 84 33.19 0.19 4.39
C PRO A 84 32.69 -1.24 4.17
N GLY A 85 32.61 -1.66 2.91
CA GLY A 85 32.21 -3.01 2.53
C GLY A 85 30.69 -3.21 2.54
N ARG A 86 30.23 -4.32 3.10
CA ARG A 86 28.80 -4.75 3.06
C ARG A 86 27.83 -3.74 3.68
N PRO A 87 28.11 -3.07 4.82
CA PRO A 87 27.19 -2.07 5.35
C PRO A 87 26.94 -0.90 4.38
N ARG A 88 28.00 -0.35 3.77
CA ARG A 88 27.89 0.71 2.77
C ARG A 88 27.10 0.26 1.54
N GLN A 89 27.34 -0.97 1.08
CA GLN A 89 26.58 -1.55 -0.04
C GLN A 89 25.10 -1.72 0.32
N ALA A 90 24.79 -2.11 1.58
CA ALA A 90 23.42 -2.22 2.08
C ALA A 90 22.73 -0.86 2.10
N ALA A 91 23.42 0.20 2.57
CA ALA A 91 22.91 1.57 2.50
C ALA A 91 22.52 1.98 1.08
N CYS A 92 23.42 1.77 0.11
CA CYS A 92 23.18 2.07 -1.30
C CYS A 92 22.01 1.25 -1.88
N ALA A 93 21.93 -0.05 -1.53
CA ALA A 93 20.84 -0.91 -2.00
C ALA A 93 19.49 -0.49 -1.42
N GLY A 94 19.46 -0.16 -0.13
CA GLY A 94 18.26 0.35 0.54
C GLY A 94 17.80 1.68 -0.03
N LEU A 95 18.71 2.65 -0.20
CA LEU A 95 18.38 3.96 -0.76
C LEU A 95 17.93 3.89 -2.22
N GLY A 96 18.56 3.04 -3.03
CA GLY A 96 18.10 2.81 -4.40
C GLY A 96 16.67 2.27 -4.47
N ALA A 97 16.32 1.35 -3.56
CA ALA A 97 14.95 0.85 -3.45
C ALA A 97 13.96 1.93 -2.97
N VAL A 98 14.38 2.78 -2.00
CA VAL A 98 13.58 3.93 -1.54
C VAL A 98 13.32 4.92 -2.67
N ALA A 99 14.33 5.23 -3.49
CA ALA A 99 14.18 6.15 -4.63
C ALA A 99 13.12 5.64 -5.62
N VAL A 100 13.17 4.35 -5.98
CA VAL A 100 12.17 3.71 -6.85
C VAL A 100 10.78 3.73 -6.18
N ALA A 101 10.67 3.38 -4.90
CA ALA A 101 9.41 3.37 -4.18
C ALA A 101 8.77 4.76 -4.09
N SER A 102 9.58 5.78 -3.79
CA SER A 102 9.12 7.17 -3.70
C SER A 102 8.67 7.70 -5.05
N ALA A 103 9.42 7.43 -6.12
CA ALA A 103 9.04 7.82 -7.48
C ALA A 103 7.74 7.14 -7.89
N SER A 104 7.63 5.81 -7.71
CA SER A 104 6.43 5.04 -8.06
C SER A 104 5.20 5.50 -7.27
N ALA A 105 5.34 5.73 -5.96
CA ALA A 105 4.23 6.20 -5.13
C ALA A 105 3.75 7.60 -5.53
N ASN A 106 4.67 8.55 -5.73
CA ASN A 106 4.32 9.97 -5.91
C ASN A 106 4.00 10.31 -7.36
N LEU A 107 4.73 9.76 -8.33
CA LEU A 107 4.57 10.11 -9.74
C LEU A 107 3.48 9.29 -10.44
N LEU A 108 3.25 8.05 -10.02
CA LEU A 108 2.30 7.14 -10.66
C LEU A 108 1.08 6.87 -9.79
N ALA A 109 1.25 6.17 -8.69
CA ALA A 109 0.13 5.61 -7.94
C ALA A 109 -0.82 6.67 -7.36
N LYS A 110 -0.31 7.76 -6.78
CA LYS A 110 -1.14 8.85 -6.22
C LYS A 110 -1.88 9.65 -7.29
N ARG A 111 -1.40 9.68 -8.53
CA ARG A 111 -2.07 10.34 -9.65
C ARG A 111 -3.19 9.49 -10.22
N LEU A 112 -3.02 8.15 -10.19
CA LEU A 112 -4.00 7.20 -10.70
C LEU A 112 -5.13 6.94 -9.71
N VAL A 113 -4.82 6.86 -8.40
CA VAL A 113 -5.78 6.55 -7.35
C VAL A 113 -5.87 7.73 -6.36
N ARG A 114 -6.88 8.58 -6.57
CA ARG A 114 -7.12 9.76 -5.72
C ARG A 114 -8.02 9.41 -4.53
N ARG A 115 -7.54 8.52 -3.64
CA ARG A 115 -8.28 8.17 -2.43
C ARG A 115 -8.20 9.29 -1.39
N ARG A 116 -9.36 9.68 -0.82
CA ARG A 116 -9.41 10.61 0.32
C ARG A 116 -8.81 9.96 1.55
N ARG A 117 -8.17 10.77 2.39
CA ARG A 117 -7.64 10.32 3.69
C ARG A 117 -8.75 10.06 4.69
N PRO A 118 -8.46 9.27 5.76
CA PRO A 118 -9.41 9.06 6.83
C PRO A 118 -9.84 10.37 7.48
N ASP A 119 -11.13 10.43 7.84
CA ASP A 119 -11.65 11.49 8.68
C ASP A 119 -11.36 11.14 10.15
N ARG A 120 -10.47 11.92 10.77
CA ARG A 120 -10.03 11.72 12.15
C ARG A 120 -11.10 12.12 13.15
N GLU A 121 -11.88 13.14 12.84
CA GLU A 121 -12.94 13.65 13.71
C GLU A 121 -14.09 12.66 13.77
N ALA A 122 -14.57 12.21 12.62
CA ALA A 122 -15.58 11.17 12.53
C ALA A 122 -15.16 9.86 13.21
N ALA A 123 -13.87 9.49 13.13
CA ALA A 123 -13.33 8.31 13.77
C ALA A 123 -12.90 8.54 15.24
N ARG A 124 -13.05 9.74 15.78
CA ARG A 124 -12.68 10.13 17.16
C ARG A 124 -11.20 9.83 17.50
N VAL A 125 -10.31 10.04 16.55
CA VAL A 125 -8.87 9.86 16.78
C VAL A 125 -8.39 10.89 17.77
N THR A 126 -7.84 10.45 18.91
CA THR A 126 -7.33 11.30 19.98
C THR A 126 -6.26 12.27 19.46
N VAL A 127 -6.33 13.55 19.86
CA VAL A 127 -5.38 14.60 19.46
C VAL A 127 -3.93 14.21 19.79
N ALA A 128 -3.71 13.50 20.89
CA ALA A 128 -2.40 12.99 21.30
C ALA A 128 -1.71 12.12 20.25
N ARG A 129 -2.47 11.43 19.36
CA ARG A 129 -1.96 10.59 18.27
C ARG A 129 -1.67 11.38 17.00
N GLN A 130 -2.30 12.53 16.82
CA GLN A 130 -2.32 13.19 15.54
C GLN A 130 -0.95 13.74 15.13
N VAL A 131 -0.65 13.59 13.84
CA VAL A 131 0.46 14.24 13.12
C VAL A 131 -0.12 15.16 12.05
N PRO A 132 0.63 16.09 11.47
CA PRO A 132 0.16 16.90 10.35
C PRO A 132 -0.43 16.03 9.25
N MET A 133 -1.63 16.41 8.75
CA MET A 133 -2.28 15.66 7.66
C MET A 133 -1.60 16.03 6.34
N PRO A 134 -1.03 15.03 5.61
CA PRO A 134 -0.43 15.34 4.33
C PRO A 134 -1.48 15.75 3.30
N ALA A 135 -1.18 16.73 2.46
CA ALA A 135 -2.08 17.23 1.42
C ALA A 135 -2.29 16.26 0.24
N SER A 136 -1.39 15.29 0.06
CA SER A 136 -1.47 14.33 -1.05
C SER A 136 -2.52 13.23 -0.81
N ALA A 137 -2.93 12.52 -1.88
CA ALA A 137 -3.83 11.38 -1.81
C ALA A 137 -3.37 10.33 -0.78
N SER A 138 -4.34 9.60 -0.20
CA SER A 138 -4.08 8.59 0.83
C SER A 138 -3.39 7.35 0.27
N PHE A 139 -3.81 6.88 -0.89
CA PHE A 139 -3.35 5.62 -1.49
C PHE A 139 -2.23 5.83 -2.51
N PRO A 140 -1.21 4.97 -2.53
CA PRO A 140 -0.77 4.11 -1.43
C PRO A 140 0.04 4.88 -0.38
N SER A 141 0.32 4.26 0.79
CA SER A 141 1.17 4.87 1.82
C SER A 141 2.63 4.93 1.37
N GLY A 142 3.11 6.13 1.03
CA GLY A 142 4.50 6.34 0.62
C GLY A 142 5.51 6.08 1.74
N HIS A 143 5.16 6.37 3.00
CA HIS A 143 6.00 6.08 4.16
C HIS A 143 6.24 4.57 4.33
N THR A 144 5.17 3.79 4.21
CA THR A 144 5.26 2.33 4.27
C THR A 144 6.07 1.78 3.10
N ALA A 145 5.80 2.27 1.88
CA ALA A 145 6.53 1.85 0.69
C ALA A 145 8.04 2.10 0.83
N SER A 146 8.45 3.27 1.29
CA SER A 146 9.86 3.61 1.50
C SER A 146 10.50 2.79 2.61
N ALA A 147 9.81 2.61 3.75
CA ALA A 147 10.35 1.84 4.87
C ALA A 147 10.55 0.36 4.51
N VAL A 148 9.56 -0.26 3.84
CA VAL A 148 9.64 -1.66 3.38
C VAL A 148 10.72 -1.82 2.29
N ALA A 149 10.78 -0.89 1.33
CA ALA A 149 11.80 -0.92 0.28
C ALA A 149 13.21 -0.83 0.88
N PHE A 150 13.42 0.05 1.86
CA PHE A 150 14.71 0.15 2.55
C PHE A 150 15.05 -1.13 3.31
N ALA A 151 14.12 -1.66 4.09
CA ALA A 151 14.33 -2.85 4.90
C ALA A 151 14.76 -4.06 4.04
N ILE A 152 14.05 -4.31 2.94
CA ILE A 152 14.35 -5.41 2.04
C ILE A 152 15.63 -5.11 1.25
N GLY A 153 15.77 -3.90 0.70
CA GLY A 153 16.92 -3.50 -0.10
C GLY A 153 18.23 -3.64 0.67
N ALA A 154 18.29 -3.10 1.89
CA ALA A 154 19.45 -3.22 2.76
C ALA A 154 19.64 -4.66 3.29
N GLY A 155 18.56 -5.31 3.71
CA GLY A 155 18.59 -6.67 4.26
C GLY A 155 19.05 -7.73 3.25
N THR A 156 18.85 -7.53 1.94
CA THR A 156 19.37 -8.45 0.91
C THR A 156 20.90 -8.44 0.82
N VAL A 157 21.54 -7.34 1.20
CA VAL A 157 23.00 -7.20 1.23
C VAL A 157 23.56 -7.54 2.62
N LEU A 158 22.83 -7.14 3.67
CA LEU A 158 23.20 -7.36 5.07
C LEU A 158 22.08 -8.17 5.77
N PRO A 159 22.06 -9.52 5.65
CA PRO A 159 20.95 -10.34 6.14
C PRO A 159 20.67 -10.19 7.63
N GLY A 160 21.69 -9.98 8.46
CA GLY A 160 21.52 -9.73 9.90
C GLY A 160 20.73 -8.46 10.23
N ALA A 161 20.65 -7.50 9.31
CA ALA A 161 19.86 -6.29 9.46
C ALA A 161 18.39 -6.46 9.00
N LEU A 162 18.05 -7.55 8.29
CA LEU A 162 16.71 -7.71 7.70
C LEU A 162 15.60 -7.69 8.75
N LEU A 163 15.74 -8.51 9.79
CA LEU A 163 14.69 -8.62 10.82
C LEU A 163 14.48 -7.30 11.59
N PRO A 164 15.51 -6.63 12.14
CA PRO A 164 15.31 -5.36 12.82
C PRO A 164 14.77 -4.25 11.88
N LEU A 165 15.21 -4.18 10.63
CA LEU A 165 14.70 -3.22 9.66
C LEU A 165 13.25 -3.51 9.27
N TRP A 166 12.89 -4.79 9.13
CA TRP A 166 11.50 -5.19 8.86
C TRP A 166 10.58 -4.87 10.02
N SER A 167 11.01 -5.13 11.27
CA SER A 167 10.26 -4.76 12.47
C SER A 167 10.03 -3.25 12.55
N LEU A 168 11.05 -2.46 12.24
CA LEU A 168 10.94 -1.00 12.17
C LEU A 168 9.98 -0.55 11.06
N ALA A 169 10.08 -1.14 9.87
CA ALA A 169 9.17 -0.84 8.76
C ALA A 169 7.71 -1.18 9.10
N SER A 170 7.47 -2.29 9.80
CA SER A 170 6.15 -2.67 10.28
C SER A 170 5.62 -1.69 11.34
N ALA A 171 6.47 -1.25 12.25
CA ALA A 171 6.11 -0.22 13.22
C ALA A 171 5.79 1.13 12.55
N VAL A 172 6.56 1.55 11.54
CA VAL A 172 6.24 2.72 10.71
C VAL A 172 4.90 2.54 10.02
N ALA A 173 4.66 1.39 9.40
CA ALA A 173 3.40 1.07 8.72
C ALA A 173 2.20 1.18 9.67
N TYR A 174 2.28 0.55 10.83
CA TYR A 174 1.24 0.62 11.87
C TYR A 174 1.04 2.05 12.37
N SER A 175 2.11 2.81 12.57
CA SER A 175 2.04 4.20 13.04
C SER A 175 1.20 5.09 12.11
N ARG A 176 1.13 4.78 10.79
CA ARG A 176 0.34 5.56 9.83
C ARG A 176 -1.16 5.34 9.98
N VAL A 177 -1.58 4.13 10.35
CA VAL A 177 -2.98 3.83 10.70
C VAL A 177 -3.31 4.43 12.06
N HIS A 178 -2.45 4.19 13.05
CA HIS A 178 -2.63 4.66 14.42
C HIS A 178 -2.74 6.19 14.55
N THR A 179 -1.94 6.93 13.77
CA THR A 179 -1.99 8.41 13.74
C THR A 179 -3.12 8.97 12.86
N GLY A 180 -3.93 8.09 12.26
CA GLY A 180 -5.13 8.44 11.50
C GLY A 180 -4.85 9.08 10.14
N VAL A 181 -3.67 8.86 9.52
CA VAL A 181 -3.34 9.46 8.21
C VAL A 181 -3.58 8.52 7.03
N HIS A 182 -3.68 7.21 7.29
CA HIS A 182 -3.89 6.19 6.27
C HIS A 182 -4.86 5.12 6.74
N TYR A 183 -5.58 4.52 5.80
CA TYR A 183 -6.30 3.27 6.03
C TYR A 183 -5.35 2.07 5.99
N PRO A 184 -5.71 0.92 6.60
CA PRO A 184 -4.94 -0.32 6.50
C PRO A 184 -4.62 -0.73 5.05
N GLY A 185 -5.60 -0.59 4.13
CA GLY A 185 -5.40 -0.89 2.71
C GLY A 185 -4.38 0.00 2.02
N ASP A 186 -4.23 1.27 2.45
CA ASP A 186 -3.18 2.15 1.93
C ASP A 186 -1.78 1.64 2.34
N VAL A 187 -1.71 1.10 3.55
CA VAL A 187 -0.47 0.58 4.15
C VAL A 187 -0.07 -0.75 3.51
N THR A 188 -1.02 -1.67 3.33
CA THR A 188 -0.75 -2.96 2.66
C THR A 188 -0.33 -2.76 1.20
N ALA A 189 -1.01 -1.87 0.47
CA ALA A 189 -0.62 -1.50 -0.89
C ALA A 189 0.76 -0.81 -0.92
N GLY A 190 1.06 0.04 0.07
CA GLY A 190 2.37 0.64 0.25
C GLY A 190 3.46 -0.41 0.47
N ALA A 191 3.21 -1.41 1.30
CA ALA A 191 4.14 -2.51 1.53
C ALA A 191 4.40 -3.32 0.25
N ALA A 192 3.35 -3.68 -0.49
CA ALA A 192 3.48 -4.36 -1.78
C ALA A 192 4.28 -3.55 -2.79
N LEU A 193 4.05 -2.22 -2.86
CA LEU A 193 4.81 -1.32 -3.70
C LEU A 193 6.29 -1.28 -3.28
N GLY A 194 6.60 -1.29 -1.98
CA GLY A 194 7.96 -1.35 -1.45
C GLY A 194 8.70 -2.62 -1.87
N VAL A 195 8.03 -3.77 -1.78
CA VAL A 195 8.57 -5.06 -2.28
C VAL A 195 8.87 -4.99 -3.77
N ALA A 196 7.90 -4.57 -4.59
CA ALA A 196 8.04 -4.46 -6.04
C ALA A 196 9.17 -3.48 -6.43
N SER A 197 9.27 -2.36 -5.72
CA SER A 197 10.33 -1.35 -5.93
C SER A 197 11.72 -1.91 -5.66
N THR A 198 11.87 -2.78 -4.67
CA THR A 198 13.15 -3.44 -4.38
C THR A 198 13.57 -4.36 -5.55
N VAL A 199 12.62 -5.13 -6.09
CA VAL A 199 12.89 -5.99 -7.26
C VAL A 199 13.32 -5.13 -8.46
N THR A 200 12.60 -4.04 -8.72
CA THR A 200 12.93 -3.11 -9.81
C THR A 200 14.31 -2.48 -9.62
N ALA A 201 14.61 -1.95 -8.43
CA ALA A 201 15.91 -1.36 -8.12
C ALA A 201 17.07 -2.35 -8.32
N ARG A 202 16.88 -3.62 -7.93
CA ARG A 202 17.87 -4.68 -8.15
C ARG A 202 18.10 -4.97 -9.63
N ARG A 203 17.04 -5.00 -10.43
CA ARG A 203 17.14 -5.20 -11.89
C ARG A 203 17.88 -4.05 -12.55
N LEU A 204 17.55 -2.80 -12.20
CA LEU A 204 18.23 -1.61 -12.71
C LEU A 204 19.73 -1.63 -12.39
N ARG A 205 20.11 -1.98 -11.16
CA ARG A 205 21.54 -2.10 -10.77
C ARG A 205 22.31 -3.17 -11.55
N ARG A 206 21.67 -4.28 -11.89
CA ARG A 206 22.31 -5.33 -12.69
C ARG A 206 22.47 -4.97 -14.16
N GLY A 207 21.62 -4.10 -14.69
CA GLY A 207 21.66 -3.62 -16.07
C GLY A 207 22.64 -2.46 -16.30
N LEU A 208 23.14 -1.81 -15.24
CA LEU A 208 24.14 -0.76 -15.36
C LEU A 208 25.54 -1.40 -15.48
N PRO A 209 26.35 -1.03 -16.48
CA PRO A 209 27.72 -1.49 -16.62
C PRO A 209 28.63 -0.78 -15.60
N TRP A 210 28.36 -0.98 -14.33
CA TRP A 210 29.27 -0.53 -13.26
C TRP A 210 30.28 -1.65 -13.02
N GLY A 211 31.51 -1.40 -13.45
CA GLY A 211 32.64 -2.25 -13.19
C GLY A 211 32.66 -2.64 -11.71
N GLY A 212 32.57 -3.92 -11.42
CA GLY A 212 32.89 -4.43 -10.10
C GLY A 212 34.33 -4.04 -9.77
N PRO A 213 34.61 -3.63 -8.53
CA PRO A 213 36.01 -3.64 -8.10
C PRO A 213 36.47 -5.09 -8.15
N GLY A 214 37.54 -5.33 -8.90
CA GLY A 214 38.31 -6.56 -8.87
C GLY A 214 38.87 -6.83 -7.47
#